data_9aa444b6fe9b55b18a64ef0ec9bc56a6
#
_entry.id   9aa444b6fe9b55b18a64ef0ec9bc56a6
#
_cell.length_a   1.000
_cell.length_b   1.000
_cell.length_c   1.000
_cell.angle_alpha   90.00
_cell.angle_beta   90.00
_cell.angle_gamma   90.00
#
_symmetry.space_group_name_H-M   'P 1'
#
loop_
_entity.id
_entity.type
_entity.pdbx_description
1 polymer ?
#
loop_
_entity_poly.entity_id
_entity_poly.type
_entity_poly.pdbx_seq_one_letter_code
_entity_poly.pdbx_strand_id
1 'polypeptide(L)' 'MQMRDPHLVAHYVAKLSQEDQVTLYSEFLTDITDTDEWELALTAAEFAGLDIETITKTVVEKIR' A
#
# COMPACT_ATOMS: atom_id res chain seq x y z
N MET A 1 0.30 5.31 -20.89
CA MET A 1 0.95 4.26 -20.17
C MET A 1 1.10 4.57 -18.71
N GLN A 2 0.70 3.67 -17.91
CA GLN A 2 0.68 3.84 -16.47
C GLN A 2 1.77 3.03 -15.82
N MET A 3 2.60 3.69 -15.07
CA MET A 3 3.61 2.98 -14.31
C MET A 3 3.29 3.13 -12.83
N ARG A 4 2.91 2.04 -12.24
CA ARG A 4 2.65 2.04 -10.81
C ARG A 4 3.90 1.58 -10.09
N ASP A 5 4.74 2.53 -9.79
CA ASP A 5 5.95 2.24 -9.03
C ASP A 5 5.59 2.23 -7.55
N PRO A 6 5.67 1.06 -6.88
CA PRO A 6 5.28 1.00 -5.47
C PRO A 6 6.07 1.97 -4.60
N HIS A 7 7.34 2.21 -4.95
CA HIS A 7 8.15 3.15 -4.17
C HIS A 7 7.61 4.58 -4.28
N LEU A 8 7.19 4.97 -5.47
CA LEU A 8 6.63 6.30 -5.66
C LEU A 8 5.30 6.43 -4.95
N VAL A 9 4.46 5.39 -5.05
CA VAL A 9 3.17 5.42 -4.39
C VAL A 9 3.34 5.51 -2.88
N ALA A 10 4.23 4.69 -2.32
CA ALA A 10 4.46 4.71 -0.88
C ALA A 10 5.01 6.04 -0.43
N HIS A 11 5.91 6.63 -1.22
CA HIS A 11 6.49 7.91 -0.89
C HIS A 11 5.42 9.01 -0.87
N TYR A 12 4.55 8.98 -1.85
CA TYR A 12 3.45 9.94 -1.92
C TYR A 12 2.49 9.76 -0.74
N VAL A 13 2.11 8.51 -0.49
CA VAL A 13 1.16 8.21 0.58
C VAL A 13 1.73 8.58 1.94
N ALA A 14 3.03 8.44 2.10
CA ALA A 14 3.67 8.74 3.39
C ALA A 14 3.52 10.20 3.78
N LYS A 15 3.21 11.07 2.84
CA LYS A 15 3.01 12.49 3.12
C LYS A 15 1.61 12.79 3.62
N LEU A 16 0.73 11.83 3.56
CA LEU A 16 -0.65 12.03 3.96
C LEU A 16 -0.83 11.70 5.44
N SER A 17 -2.01 11.99 5.96
CA SER A 17 -2.33 11.62 7.32
C SER A 17 -2.40 10.10 7.43
N GLN A 18 -2.28 9.60 8.66
CA GLN A 18 -2.27 8.16 8.87
C GLN A 18 -3.54 7.50 8.34
N GLU A 19 -4.67 8.15 8.54
CA GLU A 19 -5.94 7.63 8.06
C GLU A 19 -5.93 7.48 6.55
N ASP A 20 -5.47 8.53 5.87
CA ASP A 20 -5.40 8.51 4.42
C ASP A 20 -4.37 7.50 3.94
N GLN A 21 -3.26 7.37 4.66
CA GLN A 21 -2.24 6.38 4.31
C GLN A 21 -2.84 4.98 4.27
N VAL A 22 -3.56 4.61 5.31
CA VAL A 22 -4.15 3.28 5.38
C VAL A 22 -5.19 3.09 4.29
N THR A 23 -6.06 4.08 4.12
CA THR A 23 -7.14 3.95 3.14
C THR A 23 -6.59 3.82 1.72
N LEU A 24 -5.72 4.74 1.33
CA LEU A 24 -5.24 4.77 -0.04
C LEU A 24 -4.33 3.58 -0.34
N TYR A 25 -3.45 3.25 0.57
CA TYR A 25 -2.52 2.17 0.32
C TYR A 25 -3.23 0.82 0.34
N SER A 26 -4.23 0.65 1.18
CA SER A 26 -4.98 -0.60 1.18
C SER A 26 -5.73 -0.78 -0.14
N GLU A 27 -6.27 0.31 -0.68
CA GLU A 27 -6.91 0.25 -1.99
C GLU A 27 -5.91 -0.10 -3.08
N PHE A 28 -4.72 0.50 -3.00
CA PHE A 28 -3.66 0.19 -3.94
C PHE A 28 -3.30 -1.29 -3.89
N LEU A 29 -3.20 -1.86 -2.69
CA LEU A 29 -2.86 -3.26 -2.53
C LEU A 29 -3.96 -4.18 -3.04
N THR A 30 -5.22 -3.84 -2.82
CA THR A 30 -6.32 -4.68 -3.29
C THR A 30 -6.39 -4.72 -4.82
N ASP A 31 -5.85 -3.69 -5.47
CA ASP A 31 -5.83 -3.65 -6.93
C ASP A 31 -4.75 -4.54 -7.53
N ILE A 32 -3.76 -4.91 -6.73
CA ILE A 32 -2.65 -5.72 -7.22
C ILE A 32 -3.05 -7.18 -7.20
N THR A 33 -2.95 -7.84 -8.37
CA THR A 33 -3.27 -9.25 -8.48
C THR A 33 -2.03 -10.14 -8.47
N ASP A 34 -0.86 -9.56 -8.73
CA ASP A 34 0.40 -10.29 -8.79
C ASP A 34 1.01 -10.34 -7.41
N THR A 35 1.28 -11.56 -6.91
CA THR A 35 1.85 -11.73 -5.58
C THR A 35 3.20 -11.04 -5.43
N ASP A 36 4.04 -11.14 -6.47
CA ASP A 36 5.36 -10.52 -6.42
C ASP A 36 5.24 -9.01 -6.30
N GLU A 37 4.33 -8.41 -7.05
CA GLU A 37 4.10 -6.97 -6.96
C GLU A 37 3.54 -6.58 -5.61
N TRP A 38 2.70 -7.44 -5.06
CA TRP A 38 2.08 -7.20 -3.76
C TRP A 38 3.16 -7.14 -2.68
N GLU A 39 4.08 -8.09 -2.72
CA GLU A 39 5.18 -8.10 -1.77
C GLU A 39 6.08 -6.89 -1.95
N LEU A 40 6.32 -6.51 -3.19
CA LEU A 40 7.13 -5.32 -3.46
C LEU A 40 6.47 -4.08 -2.89
N ALA A 41 5.16 -3.98 -3.03
CA ALA A 41 4.42 -2.84 -2.50
C ALA A 41 4.50 -2.79 -0.97
N LEU A 42 4.43 -3.95 -0.32
CA LEU A 42 4.56 -4.00 1.14
C LEU A 42 5.96 -3.55 1.57
N THR A 43 6.98 -4.02 0.87
CA THR A 43 8.35 -3.62 1.18
C THR A 43 8.51 -2.12 1.01
N ALA A 44 7.96 -1.56 -0.06
CA ALA A 44 8.06 -0.12 -0.29
C ALA A 44 7.37 0.65 0.81
N ALA A 45 6.23 0.17 1.27
CA ALA A 45 5.52 0.83 2.37
C ALA A 45 6.33 0.81 3.66
N GLU A 46 7.02 -0.31 3.89
CA GLU A 46 7.87 -0.43 5.05
C GLU A 46 9.00 0.58 5.00
N PHE A 47 9.61 0.71 3.84
CA PHE A 47 10.68 1.69 3.67
C PHE A 47 10.20 3.11 3.88
N ALA A 48 8.96 3.38 3.48
CA ALA A 48 8.40 4.73 3.63
C ALA A 48 7.93 5.01 5.05
N GLY A 49 7.92 3.98 5.90
CA GLY A 49 7.51 4.17 7.29
C GLY A 49 6.01 4.07 7.49
N LEU A 50 5.31 3.43 6.56
CA LEU A 50 3.88 3.26 6.70
C LEU A 50 3.55 2.16 7.71
N ASP A 51 2.32 2.21 8.21
CA ASP A 51 1.85 1.22 9.19
C ASP A 51 1.38 -0.03 8.45
N ILE A 52 2.32 -0.95 8.22
CA ILE A 52 2.04 -2.15 7.44
C ILE A 52 0.98 -3.01 8.13
N GLU A 53 1.04 -3.10 9.43
CA GLU A 53 0.11 -3.93 10.18
C GLU A 53 -1.33 -3.49 9.95
N THR A 54 -1.58 -2.20 10.10
CA THR A 54 -2.92 -1.67 9.91
C THR A 54 -3.35 -1.78 8.47
N ILE A 55 -2.42 -1.55 7.55
CA ILE A 55 -2.74 -1.61 6.12
C ILE A 55 -3.12 -3.03 5.71
N THR A 56 -2.33 -4.02 6.11
CA THR A 56 -2.65 -5.41 5.78
C THR A 56 -3.95 -5.86 6.41
N LYS A 57 -4.20 -5.45 7.63
CA LYS A 57 -5.44 -5.78 8.30
C LYS A 57 -6.63 -5.21 7.53
N THR A 58 -6.50 -3.97 7.08
CA THR A 58 -7.56 -3.34 6.32
C THR A 58 -7.80 -4.06 4.99
N VAL A 59 -6.72 -4.47 4.34
CA VAL A 59 -6.84 -5.21 3.08
C VAL A 59 -7.61 -6.51 3.30
N VAL A 60 -7.24 -7.24 4.36
CA VAL A 60 -7.92 -8.50 4.65
C VAL A 60 -9.40 -8.27 4.89
N GLU A 61 -9.74 -7.21 5.59
CA GLU A 61 -11.14 -6.92 5.86
C GLU A 61 -11.90 -6.55 4.59
N LYS A 62 -11.23 -5.91 3.65
CA LYS A 62 -11.88 -5.50 2.41
C LYS A 62 -12.22 -6.69 1.51
N ILE A 63 -11.41 -7.72 1.55
CA ILE A 63 -11.59 -8.86 0.65
C ILE A 63 -12.37 -10.00 1.28
N ARG A 64 -12.84 -9.83 2.48
CA ARG A 64 -13.65 -10.87 3.15
C ARG A 64 -15.10 -10.82 2.76
#